data_9367b10893da86fcd72d27fb418d36c2
#
_entry.id   9367b10893da86fcd72d27fb418d36c2
#
_cell.length_a   1.000
_cell.length_b   1.000
_cell.length_c   1.000
_cell.angle_alpha   90.00
_cell.angle_beta   90.00
_cell.angle_gamma   90.00
#
_symmetry.space_group_name_H-M   'P 1'
#
loop_
_entity.id
_entity.type
_entity.pdbx_description
1 polymer ?
#
loop_
_entity_poly.entity_id
_entity_poly.type
_entity_poly.pdbx_seq_one_letter_code
_entity_poly.pdbx_strand_id
1 'polypeptide(L)'
;FFATREGRLYRQPLHGGMARPLTPPFGAAAAPAVSPDGRWVVYVHSDGQHDCLAVVDSTGRQWPQKLVQGADFYMHPAWHPDGRQLAYLAWNHPRMPWDGTTLYLAQLDAAGDTVRVVGTRAIAGGQDVAVFQPAFSPDGRWLAYVSDETGWWQIYLYELATGERRQVTDVPAEHGQPAWVQGMRTYAFAPDGSALFYIRNQAGFHSLWRCDMETGVHSPLGGGADGYTVYEQIAAGPMAAGTGAAANPAGLAAGAVQLLCLASGPRIPPRVLLIQVGSPAPAGGEPAAAQAGPAAGAAGDPAAAGEFNPPGAERRRPAAIPTTVHVLRRSMAETLPLEILSVPRAVQWPAPDGTMVHGLYYPPCNPAFRSSGLPPAIIHIHGGPTAQALPEFEPRAQFFTSRGYAYLAVNYRGSTGYGRAYRNALRGQWGVVDVEDAVGAGRYLAEAGLGDRGRLVIMGSSAGGYTVLQALAQHPGFFRAGLCLYGIANLFAMAADTHKFEARYLDLLVGPLPEAAGVYRERSPLFHAERIRDPIAVFQGTDDRVVPKDQADAIVAALRARGVPHEYHVYEGEGHGWRKPETIAAFWQAVDAFLRRYVIFA
;
A
#
# COMPACT_ATOMS: atom_id res chain seq x y z
N PHE A 1 -0.06 -7.74 -23.47
CA PHE A 1 0.99 -6.73 -23.44
C PHE A 1 1.45 -6.54 -22.02
N PHE A 2 2.73 -6.31 -21.80
CA PHE A 2 3.30 -6.06 -20.48
C PHE A 2 4.59 -5.21 -20.59
N ALA A 3 4.93 -4.51 -19.51
CA ALA A 3 6.19 -3.81 -19.36
C ALA A 3 7.17 -4.67 -18.56
N THR A 4 8.46 -4.55 -18.86
CA THR A 4 9.53 -5.21 -18.11
C THR A 4 10.27 -4.20 -17.22
N ARG A 5 11.02 -4.69 -16.24
CA ARG A 5 11.92 -3.86 -15.41
C ARG A 5 13.00 -3.14 -16.22
N GLU A 6 13.34 -3.66 -17.40
CA GLU A 6 14.28 -3.05 -18.34
C GLU A 6 13.66 -1.87 -19.12
N GLY A 7 12.41 -1.51 -18.83
CA GLY A 7 11.74 -0.37 -19.41
C GLY A 7 11.20 -0.58 -20.82
N ARG A 8 10.99 -1.82 -21.26
CA ARG A 8 10.42 -2.13 -22.59
C ARG A 8 9.01 -2.68 -22.49
N LEU A 9 8.19 -2.38 -23.50
CA LEU A 9 6.92 -3.07 -23.72
C LEU A 9 7.12 -4.31 -24.58
N TYR A 10 6.41 -5.38 -24.20
CA TYR A 10 6.37 -6.64 -24.93
C TYR A 10 4.94 -7.08 -25.23
N ARG A 11 4.80 -7.80 -26.34
CA ARG A 11 3.59 -8.55 -26.70
C ARG A 11 3.89 -10.03 -26.65
N GLN A 12 3.01 -10.80 -26.01
CA GLN A 12 3.09 -12.26 -25.96
C GLN A 12 1.70 -12.86 -26.28
N PRO A 13 1.60 -13.89 -27.14
CA PRO A 13 0.35 -14.62 -27.34
C PRO A 13 -0.07 -15.33 -26.04
N LEU A 14 -1.37 -15.35 -25.75
CA LEU A 14 -1.90 -16.02 -24.54
C LEU A 14 -1.70 -17.55 -24.57
N HIS A 15 -1.65 -18.14 -25.75
CA HIS A 15 -1.45 -19.59 -25.93
C HIS A 15 0.02 -20.02 -25.91
N GLY A 16 0.93 -19.15 -25.47
CA GLY A 16 2.36 -19.40 -25.42
C GLY A 16 3.12 -18.83 -26.62
N GLY A 17 4.43 -19.03 -26.64
CA GLY A 17 5.33 -18.49 -27.64
C GLY A 17 6.26 -17.41 -27.06
N MET A 18 7.21 -16.93 -27.87
CA MET A 18 8.17 -15.91 -27.43
C MET A 18 7.52 -14.53 -27.34
N ALA A 19 7.80 -13.82 -26.25
CA ALA A 19 7.47 -12.42 -26.13
C ALA A 19 8.28 -11.59 -27.15
N ARG A 20 7.63 -10.68 -27.86
CA ARG A 20 8.24 -9.78 -28.84
C ARG A 20 8.25 -8.36 -28.31
N PRO A 21 9.39 -7.64 -28.37
CA PRO A 21 9.44 -6.25 -27.96
C PRO A 21 8.63 -5.38 -28.92
N LEU A 22 7.89 -4.42 -28.36
CA LEU A 22 7.15 -3.39 -29.12
C LEU A 22 7.88 -2.06 -29.17
N THR A 23 8.70 -1.78 -28.15
CA THR A 23 9.42 -0.51 -28.05
C THR A 23 10.91 -0.74 -28.08
N PRO A 24 11.70 0.25 -28.57
CA PRO A 24 13.14 0.24 -28.49
C PRO A 24 13.65 0.20 -27.03
N PRO A 25 14.91 -0.19 -26.78
CA PRO A 25 15.49 -0.25 -25.43
C PRO A 25 16.03 1.10 -24.96
N PHE A 26 15.18 2.14 -24.96
CA PHE A 26 15.53 3.45 -24.39
C PHE A 26 14.41 3.97 -23.49
N GLY A 27 14.79 4.59 -22.40
CA GLY A 27 13.87 5.04 -21.37
C GLY A 27 13.15 3.90 -20.64
N ALA A 28 12.11 4.24 -19.92
CA ALA A 28 11.24 3.32 -19.19
C ALA A 28 9.81 3.39 -19.75
N ALA A 29 9.14 2.24 -19.83
CA ALA A 29 7.74 2.15 -20.26
C ALA A 29 6.91 1.47 -19.18
N ALA A 30 5.71 2.01 -18.91
CA ALA A 30 4.81 1.48 -17.88
C ALA A 30 3.33 1.64 -18.30
N ALA A 31 2.43 0.95 -17.58
CA ALA A 31 0.98 1.05 -17.71
C ALA A 31 0.45 0.96 -19.17
N PRO A 32 0.76 -0.09 -19.93
CA PRO A 32 0.24 -0.24 -21.28
C PRO A 32 -1.28 -0.38 -21.29
N ALA A 33 -1.95 0.44 -22.09
CA ALA A 33 -3.39 0.41 -22.34
C ALA A 33 -3.64 0.18 -23.84
N VAL A 34 -4.33 -0.92 -24.16
CA VAL A 34 -4.64 -1.31 -25.56
C VAL A 34 -5.94 -0.66 -25.99
N SER A 35 -5.96 -0.10 -27.21
CA SER A 35 -7.20 0.43 -27.81
C SER A 35 -8.25 -0.68 -28.00
N PRO A 36 -9.56 -0.36 -27.98
CA PRO A 36 -10.62 -1.35 -28.12
C PRO A 36 -10.56 -2.17 -29.42
N ASP A 37 -10.07 -1.58 -30.50
CA ASP A 37 -9.86 -2.26 -31.79
C ASP A 37 -8.57 -3.09 -31.85
N GLY A 38 -7.76 -3.07 -30.77
CA GLY A 38 -6.51 -3.81 -30.64
C GLY A 38 -5.34 -3.26 -31.47
N ARG A 39 -5.50 -2.11 -32.15
CA ARG A 39 -4.47 -1.56 -33.05
C ARG A 39 -3.37 -0.79 -32.35
N TRP A 40 -3.68 -0.11 -31.25
CA TRP A 40 -2.79 0.85 -30.59
C TRP A 40 -2.53 0.44 -29.12
N VAL A 41 -1.34 0.77 -28.65
CA VAL A 41 -0.98 0.65 -27.22
C VAL A 41 -0.49 2.01 -26.76
N VAL A 42 -1.24 2.68 -25.89
CA VAL A 42 -0.80 3.87 -25.16
C VAL A 42 -0.11 3.42 -23.88
N TYR A 43 0.95 4.12 -23.50
CA TYR A 43 1.73 3.82 -22.31
C TYR A 43 2.41 5.06 -21.75
N VAL A 44 2.82 5.01 -20.49
CA VAL A 44 3.69 6.03 -19.90
C VAL A 44 5.11 5.74 -20.30
N HIS A 45 5.78 6.73 -20.89
CA HIS A 45 7.20 6.69 -21.23
C HIS A 45 7.96 7.73 -20.40
N SER A 46 9.13 7.35 -19.89
CA SER A 46 10.06 8.24 -19.19
C SER A 46 11.47 8.05 -19.74
N ASP A 47 12.16 9.15 -20.04
CA ASP A 47 13.59 9.15 -20.36
C ASP A 47 14.48 9.41 -19.11
N GLY A 48 13.85 9.47 -17.92
CA GLY A 48 14.47 9.80 -16.65
C GLY A 48 14.42 11.29 -16.31
N GLN A 49 14.21 12.17 -17.28
CA GLN A 49 14.05 13.62 -17.12
C GLN A 49 12.60 14.06 -17.44
N HIS A 50 12.05 13.52 -18.52
CA HIS A 50 10.73 13.90 -19.04
C HIS A 50 9.85 12.66 -19.17
N ASP A 51 8.61 12.79 -18.72
CA ASP A 51 7.59 11.78 -18.94
C ASP A 51 6.61 12.25 -20.03
N CYS A 52 6.01 11.30 -20.71
CA CYS A 52 4.93 11.55 -21.65
C CYS A 52 3.99 10.34 -21.73
N LEU A 53 2.78 10.53 -22.24
CA LEU A 53 2.06 9.42 -22.82
C LEU A 53 2.55 9.21 -24.25
N ALA A 54 3.01 8.00 -24.54
CA ALA A 54 3.43 7.59 -25.87
C ALA A 54 2.45 6.55 -26.42
N VAL A 55 2.42 6.43 -27.74
CA VAL A 55 1.61 5.45 -28.46
C VAL A 55 2.47 4.67 -29.44
N VAL A 56 2.21 3.37 -29.57
CA VAL A 56 2.83 2.48 -30.54
C VAL A 56 1.76 1.56 -31.14
N ASP A 57 1.93 1.14 -32.39
CA ASP A 57 1.07 0.12 -32.97
C ASP A 57 1.26 -1.24 -32.28
N SER A 58 0.21 -2.00 -32.12
CA SER A 58 0.22 -3.27 -31.38
C SER A 58 1.05 -4.37 -32.03
N THR A 59 1.50 -4.16 -33.27
CA THR A 59 2.39 -5.09 -34.00
C THR A 59 3.87 -4.75 -33.82
N GLY A 60 4.20 -3.54 -33.35
CA GLY A 60 5.56 -3.04 -33.17
C GLY A 60 6.28 -2.73 -34.48
N ARG A 61 5.55 -2.43 -35.55
CA ARG A 61 6.12 -2.09 -36.88
C ARG A 61 6.42 -0.60 -37.02
N GLN A 62 5.73 0.23 -36.24
CA GLN A 62 5.91 1.67 -36.25
C GLN A 62 6.77 2.11 -35.06
N TRP A 63 7.48 3.21 -35.26
CA TRP A 63 8.23 3.85 -34.16
C TRP A 63 7.26 4.49 -33.17
N PRO A 64 7.51 4.40 -31.86
CA PRO A 64 6.68 5.05 -30.85
C PRO A 64 6.58 6.55 -31.06
N GLN A 65 5.39 7.10 -30.88
CA GLN A 65 5.10 8.53 -31.02
C GLN A 65 4.68 9.11 -29.66
N LYS A 66 5.07 10.36 -29.40
CA LYS A 66 4.54 11.11 -28.25
C LYS A 66 3.09 11.48 -28.53
N LEU A 67 2.20 11.15 -27.61
CA LEU A 67 0.77 11.45 -27.69
C LEU A 67 0.38 12.66 -26.84
N VAL A 68 0.85 12.69 -25.56
CA VAL A 68 0.61 13.78 -24.61
C VAL A 68 1.90 14.11 -23.88
N GLN A 69 2.20 15.40 -23.72
CA GLN A 69 3.37 15.90 -22.99
C GLN A 69 3.07 17.25 -22.33
N GLY A 70 3.95 17.73 -21.45
CA GLY A 70 3.86 19.06 -20.82
C GLY A 70 3.65 19.03 -19.31
N ALA A 71 3.36 17.85 -18.72
CA ALA A 71 3.43 17.65 -17.28
C ALA A 71 4.69 16.87 -16.90
N ASP A 72 5.08 16.95 -15.62
CA ASP A 72 6.25 16.20 -15.11
C ASP A 72 5.98 14.69 -15.06
N PHE A 73 4.71 14.30 -14.79
CA PHE A 73 4.32 12.90 -14.60
C PHE A 73 2.98 12.58 -15.22
N TYR A 74 2.84 11.31 -15.63
CA TYR A 74 1.61 10.73 -16.19
C TYR A 74 1.33 9.37 -15.57
N MET A 75 0.04 9.01 -15.46
CA MET A 75 -0.39 7.72 -14.89
C MET A 75 -1.74 7.29 -15.44
N HIS A 76 -2.00 5.98 -15.39
CA HIS A 76 -3.30 5.35 -15.63
C HIS A 76 -4.00 5.76 -16.96
N PRO A 77 -3.36 5.64 -18.12
CA PRO A 77 -4.06 5.83 -19.38
C PRO A 77 -5.16 4.79 -19.54
N ALA A 78 -6.38 5.21 -19.89
CA ALA A 78 -7.55 4.35 -20.08
C ALA A 78 -8.30 4.77 -21.33
N TRP A 79 -8.53 3.80 -22.24
CA TRP A 79 -9.30 4.03 -23.46
C TRP A 79 -10.80 3.98 -23.18
N HIS A 80 -11.54 4.91 -23.78
CA HIS A 80 -12.98 4.78 -23.90
C HIS A 80 -13.34 3.61 -24.84
N PRO A 81 -14.44 2.85 -24.59
CA PRO A 81 -14.81 1.70 -25.41
C PRO A 81 -14.99 1.98 -26.91
N ASP A 82 -15.30 3.23 -27.31
CA ASP A 82 -15.40 3.59 -28.74
C ASP A 82 -14.04 3.89 -29.41
N GLY A 83 -12.94 3.91 -28.63
CA GLY A 83 -11.59 4.22 -29.13
C GLY A 83 -11.32 5.66 -29.50
N ARG A 84 -12.26 6.60 -29.23
CA ARG A 84 -12.15 8.02 -29.61
C ARG A 84 -11.75 8.93 -28.44
N GLN A 85 -11.69 8.41 -27.23
CA GLN A 85 -11.31 9.17 -26.05
C GLN A 85 -10.30 8.40 -25.22
N LEU A 86 -9.46 9.14 -24.50
CA LEU A 86 -8.46 8.63 -23.55
C LEU A 86 -8.54 9.43 -22.27
N ALA A 87 -8.79 8.75 -21.14
CA ALA A 87 -8.62 9.33 -19.82
C ALA A 87 -7.21 9.06 -19.30
N TYR A 88 -6.62 10.02 -18.58
CA TYR A 88 -5.32 9.85 -17.95
C TYR A 88 -5.14 10.83 -16.78
N LEU A 89 -4.20 10.51 -15.89
CA LEU A 89 -3.77 11.39 -14.81
C LEU A 89 -2.46 12.07 -15.16
N ALA A 90 -2.32 13.34 -14.74
CA ALA A 90 -1.06 14.06 -14.80
C ALA A 90 -0.90 14.99 -13.57
N TRP A 91 0.35 15.23 -13.18
CA TRP A 91 0.70 16.17 -12.11
C TRP A 91 2.11 16.74 -12.32
N ASN A 92 2.44 17.76 -11.53
CA ASN A 92 3.74 18.42 -11.56
C ASN A 92 4.34 18.51 -10.16
N HIS A 93 5.65 18.59 -10.12
CA HIS A 93 6.38 18.95 -8.90
C HIS A 93 5.84 20.27 -8.28
N PRO A 94 5.90 20.43 -6.97
CA PRO A 94 6.46 19.49 -5.97
C PRO A 94 5.47 18.42 -5.51
N ARG A 95 4.27 18.33 -6.10
CA ARG A 95 3.21 17.41 -5.69
C ARG A 95 3.59 15.95 -5.95
N MET A 96 3.27 15.09 -4.99
CA MET A 96 3.19 13.65 -5.19
C MET A 96 1.78 13.28 -5.71
N PRO A 97 1.59 12.11 -6.33
CA PRO A 97 0.30 11.76 -6.92
C PRO A 97 -0.86 11.65 -5.90
N TRP A 98 -0.56 11.53 -4.64
CA TRP A 98 -1.55 11.56 -3.55
C TRP A 98 -1.77 12.95 -2.96
N ASP A 99 -1.00 13.96 -3.35
CA ASP A 99 -1.18 15.34 -2.90
C ASP A 99 -2.06 16.14 -3.85
N GLY A 100 -1.84 15.97 -5.14
CA GLY A 100 -2.61 16.66 -6.17
C GLY A 100 -2.34 16.09 -7.55
N THR A 101 -3.39 15.65 -8.22
CA THR A 101 -3.38 15.15 -9.60
C THR A 101 -4.57 15.70 -10.36
N THR A 102 -4.45 15.83 -11.66
CA THR A 102 -5.58 16.19 -12.52
C THR A 102 -5.94 15.03 -13.43
N LEU A 103 -7.22 14.67 -13.45
CA LEU A 103 -7.82 13.75 -14.40
C LEU A 103 -8.17 14.52 -15.68
N TYR A 104 -7.56 14.11 -16.77
CA TYR A 104 -7.83 14.64 -18.10
C TYR A 104 -8.61 13.65 -18.95
N LEU A 105 -9.44 14.19 -19.84
CA LEU A 105 -10.10 13.47 -20.91
C LEU A 105 -9.68 14.09 -22.25
N ALA A 106 -8.94 13.32 -23.04
CA ALA A 106 -8.50 13.69 -24.38
C ALA A 106 -9.45 13.12 -25.43
N GLN A 107 -9.78 13.94 -26.43
CA GLN A 107 -10.43 13.50 -27.68
C GLN A 107 -9.34 13.11 -28.67
N LEU A 108 -9.52 11.96 -29.29
CA LEU A 108 -8.54 11.37 -30.20
C LEU A 108 -9.08 11.33 -31.64
N ASP A 109 -8.19 11.63 -32.58
CA ASP A 109 -8.32 11.25 -33.97
C ASP A 109 -7.36 10.10 -34.27
N ALA A 110 -7.93 8.92 -34.51
CA ALA A 110 -7.19 7.69 -34.80
C ALA A 110 -7.38 7.25 -36.26
N ALA A 111 -7.49 8.22 -37.20
CA ALA A 111 -7.63 7.95 -38.60
C ALA A 111 -6.31 7.48 -39.25
N GLY A 112 -6.36 6.42 -40.05
CA GLY A 112 -5.20 5.88 -40.76
C GLY A 112 -4.17 5.22 -39.80
N ASP A 113 -2.91 5.54 -40.01
CA ASP A 113 -1.75 4.97 -39.33
C ASP A 113 -1.18 5.85 -38.20
N THR A 114 -1.96 6.80 -37.70
CA THR A 114 -1.56 7.71 -36.61
C THR A 114 -2.66 7.93 -35.62
N VAL A 115 -2.29 8.26 -34.38
CA VAL A 115 -3.21 8.70 -33.32
C VAL A 115 -2.80 10.10 -32.89
N ARG A 116 -3.76 11.03 -32.81
CA ARG A 116 -3.52 12.42 -32.41
C ARG A 116 -4.55 12.86 -31.40
N VAL A 117 -4.12 13.70 -30.44
CA VAL A 117 -5.02 14.42 -29.55
C VAL A 117 -5.54 15.66 -30.29
N VAL A 118 -6.85 15.79 -30.43
CA VAL A 118 -7.51 16.95 -31.05
C VAL A 118 -8.12 17.92 -30.05
N GLY A 119 -8.24 17.51 -28.78
CA GLY A 119 -8.69 18.35 -27.69
C GLY A 119 -8.52 17.65 -26.35
N THR A 120 -8.36 18.41 -25.28
CA THR A 120 -8.22 17.89 -23.90
C THR A 120 -8.97 18.79 -22.95
N ARG A 121 -9.67 18.18 -21.98
CA ARG A 121 -10.32 18.89 -20.87
C ARG A 121 -10.00 18.24 -19.52
N ALA A 122 -9.87 19.04 -18.48
CA ALA A 122 -9.80 18.56 -17.10
C ALA A 122 -11.19 18.13 -16.61
N ILE A 123 -11.27 17.02 -15.91
CA ILE A 123 -12.52 16.44 -15.39
C ILE A 123 -12.60 16.61 -13.88
N ALA A 124 -11.51 16.28 -13.15
CA ALA A 124 -11.46 16.29 -11.69
C ALA A 124 -10.02 16.46 -11.20
N GLY A 125 -9.88 16.70 -9.89
CA GLY A 125 -8.60 16.85 -9.25
C GLY A 125 -8.07 18.28 -9.30
N GLY A 126 -6.77 18.45 -9.06
CA GLY A 126 -6.11 19.74 -9.01
C GLY A 126 -4.85 19.70 -8.16
N GLN A 127 -4.37 20.90 -7.77
CA GLN A 127 -3.13 21.00 -7.01
C GLN A 127 -3.21 20.40 -5.58
N ASP A 128 -4.40 20.45 -4.96
CA ASP A 128 -4.62 20.01 -3.58
C ASP A 128 -5.71 18.94 -3.45
N VAL A 129 -6.10 18.33 -4.57
CA VAL A 129 -7.04 17.22 -4.66
C VAL A 129 -6.40 16.13 -5.50
N ALA A 130 -6.23 14.96 -4.90
CA ALA A 130 -5.68 13.82 -5.59
C ALA A 130 -6.79 12.97 -6.22
N VAL A 131 -6.53 12.50 -7.45
CA VAL A 131 -7.40 11.60 -8.20
C VAL A 131 -6.62 10.33 -8.54
N PHE A 132 -7.32 9.20 -8.53
CA PHE A 132 -6.70 7.90 -8.73
C PHE A 132 -7.55 6.99 -9.62
N GLN A 133 -6.90 6.15 -10.43
CA GLN A 133 -7.49 5.06 -11.21
C GLN A 133 -8.72 5.47 -12.03
N PRO A 134 -8.61 6.28 -13.11
CA PRO A 134 -9.71 6.46 -14.06
C PRO A 134 -10.04 5.16 -14.79
N ALA A 135 -11.33 4.84 -14.95
CA ALA A 135 -11.80 3.70 -15.71
C ALA A 135 -13.17 4.00 -16.34
N PHE A 136 -13.36 3.65 -17.61
CA PHE A 136 -14.66 3.76 -18.26
C PHE A 136 -15.55 2.56 -17.92
N SER A 137 -16.86 2.80 -17.82
CA SER A 137 -17.86 1.73 -17.81
C SER A 137 -17.86 1.00 -19.17
N PRO A 138 -18.24 -0.29 -19.21
CA PRO A 138 -18.23 -1.07 -20.47
C PRO A 138 -19.10 -0.49 -21.58
N ASP A 139 -20.20 0.20 -21.23
CA ASP A 139 -21.10 0.88 -22.15
C ASP A 139 -20.59 2.27 -22.61
N GLY A 140 -19.47 2.72 -22.04
CA GLY A 140 -18.89 4.03 -22.32
C GLY A 140 -19.65 5.23 -21.76
N ARG A 141 -20.70 5.03 -20.98
CA ARG A 141 -21.50 6.13 -20.41
C ARG A 141 -20.75 6.86 -19.30
N TRP A 142 -20.06 6.13 -18.43
CA TRP A 142 -19.44 6.65 -17.21
C TRP A 142 -17.91 6.60 -17.26
N LEU A 143 -17.28 7.63 -16.71
CA LEU A 143 -15.89 7.62 -16.32
C LEU A 143 -15.84 7.58 -14.79
N ALA A 144 -15.46 6.44 -14.22
CA ALA A 144 -15.22 6.29 -12.79
C ALA A 144 -13.81 6.76 -12.44
N TYR A 145 -13.66 7.28 -11.22
CA TYR A 145 -12.36 7.63 -10.62
C TYR A 145 -12.49 7.70 -9.10
N VAL A 146 -11.38 7.67 -8.39
CA VAL A 146 -11.33 7.91 -6.95
C VAL A 146 -10.79 9.30 -6.70
N SER A 147 -11.38 10.06 -5.75
CA SER A 147 -10.95 11.40 -5.35
C SER A 147 -10.92 11.53 -3.84
N ASP A 148 -9.95 12.29 -3.31
CA ASP A 148 -9.85 12.59 -1.88
C ASP A 148 -10.45 13.95 -1.49
N GLU A 149 -11.27 14.56 -2.36
CA GLU A 149 -11.83 15.90 -2.20
C GLU A 149 -12.68 16.08 -0.92
N THR A 150 -13.30 14.99 -0.44
CA THR A 150 -14.11 15.00 0.81
C THR A 150 -13.30 14.66 2.06
N GLY A 151 -11.98 14.51 1.95
CA GLY A 151 -11.12 14.12 3.05
C GLY A 151 -10.86 12.61 3.16
N TRP A 152 -11.54 11.81 2.35
CA TRP A 152 -11.36 10.37 2.20
C TRP A 152 -11.32 10.02 0.72
N TRP A 153 -10.58 8.98 0.34
CA TRP A 153 -10.59 8.47 -1.02
C TRP A 153 -11.95 7.85 -1.34
N GLN A 154 -12.84 8.60 -2.03
CA GLN A 154 -14.17 8.15 -2.42
C GLN A 154 -14.25 7.91 -3.93
N ILE A 155 -15.12 6.98 -4.34
CA ILE A 155 -15.37 6.67 -5.75
C ILE A 155 -16.42 7.63 -6.30
N TYR A 156 -16.14 8.19 -7.48
CA TYR A 156 -17.01 9.08 -8.24
C TYR A 156 -17.27 8.52 -9.64
N LEU A 157 -18.40 8.89 -10.21
CA LEU A 157 -18.77 8.68 -11.59
C LEU A 157 -18.97 10.03 -12.27
N TYR A 158 -18.41 10.18 -13.45
CA TYR A 158 -18.62 11.33 -14.33
C TYR A 158 -19.38 10.85 -15.57
N GLU A 159 -20.57 11.39 -15.82
CA GLU A 159 -21.36 11.09 -17.01
C GLU A 159 -20.81 11.85 -18.22
N LEU A 160 -20.38 11.12 -19.24
CA LEU A 160 -19.68 11.74 -20.38
C LEU A 160 -20.58 12.64 -21.22
N ALA A 161 -21.88 12.33 -21.31
CA ALA A 161 -22.85 13.06 -22.11
C ALA A 161 -23.28 14.40 -21.47
N THR A 162 -23.52 14.39 -20.14
CA THR A 162 -24.07 15.55 -19.42
C THR A 162 -23.00 16.35 -18.68
N GLY A 163 -21.86 15.72 -18.34
CA GLY A 163 -20.85 16.28 -17.46
C GLY A 163 -21.21 16.21 -15.97
N GLU A 164 -22.30 15.53 -15.62
CA GLU A 164 -22.74 15.38 -14.23
C GLU A 164 -21.81 14.46 -13.45
N ARG A 165 -21.54 14.82 -12.17
CA ARG A 165 -20.73 14.05 -11.25
C ARG A 165 -21.60 13.43 -10.16
N ARG A 166 -21.42 12.15 -9.89
CA ARG A 166 -22.08 11.43 -8.81
C ARG A 166 -21.06 10.78 -7.90
N GLN A 167 -21.11 11.06 -6.61
CA GLN A 167 -20.35 10.35 -5.59
C GLN A 167 -20.99 8.97 -5.37
N VAL A 168 -20.18 7.90 -5.46
CA VAL A 168 -20.64 6.51 -5.29
C VAL A 168 -20.50 6.08 -3.83
N THR A 169 -19.35 6.35 -3.21
CA THR A 169 -19.10 5.99 -1.81
C THR A 169 -19.03 7.24 -0.95
N ASP A 170 -19.61 7.15 0.26
CA ASP A 170 -19.68 8.27 1.22
C ASP A 170 -19.58 7.70 2.66
N VAL A 171 -18.40 7.21 3.00
CA VAL A 171 -18.11 6.64 4.32
C VAL A 171 -16.69 7.03 4.75
N PRO A 172 -16.40 7.11 6.06
CA PRO A 172 -15.05 7.39 6.56
C PRO A 172 -14.14 6.15 6.39
N ALA A 173 -13.81 5.85 5.14
CA ALA A 173 -12.96 4.75 4.72
C ALA A 173 -12.29 5.09 3.39
N GLU A 174 -11.18 4.43 3.10
CA GLU A 174 -10.43 4.63 1.86
C GLU A 174 -10.87 3.64 0.78
N HIS A 175 -11.12 4.14 -0.42
CA HIS A 175 -11.39 3.33 -1.62
C HIS A 175 -10.29 3.51 -2.67
N GLY A 176 -9.24 4.26 -2.34
CA GLY A 176 -8.00 4.45 -3.07
C GLY A 176 -6.79 4.26 -2.19
N GLN A 177 -5.63 4.45 -2.78
CA GLN A 177 -4.35 4.34 -2.09
C GLN A 177 -3.31 5.23 -2.76
N PRO A 178 -2.21 5.59 -2.07
CA PRO A 178 -1.13 6.35 -2.67
C PRO A 178 -0.55 5.62 -3.88
N ALA A 179 -0.50 6.30 -5.01
CA ALA A 179 -0.02 5.73 -6.26
C ALA A 179 1.51 5.75 -6.35
N TRP A 180 2.18 4.94 -5.57
CA TRP A 180 3.64 4.78 -5.60
C TRP A 180 4.16 4.16 -6.90
N VAL A 181 3.33 3.35 -7.52
CA VAL A 181 3.68 2.64 -8.77
C VAL A 181 2.54 2.70 -9.77
N GLN A 182 2.86 2.49 -11.04
CA GLN A 182 1.88 2.41 -12.11
C GLN A 182 1.01 1.16 -12.01
N GLY A 183 -0.25 1.24 -12.46
CA GLY A 183 -1.13 0.09 -12.63
C GLY A 183 -1.83 -0.43 -11.38
N MET A 184 -1.80 0.30 -10.26
CA MET A 184 -2.54 -0.04 -9.04
C MET A 184 -4.05 0.07 -9.26
N ARG A 185 -4.84 -0.87 -8.68
CA ARG A 185 -6.30 -0.94 -8.86
C ARG A 185 -7.01 -1.29 -7.58
N THR A 186 -8.03 -0.50 -7.23
CA THR A 186 -8.88 -0.69 -6.05
C THR A 186 -10.34 -0.96 -6.39
N TYR A 187 -10.74 -0.79 -7.65
CA TYR A 187 -12.08 -1.11 -8.11
C TYR A 187 -12.10 -1.61 -9.56
N ALA A 188 -13.21 -2.25 -9.95
CA ALA A 188 -13.47 -2.71 -11.31
C ALA A 188 -14.98 -2.73 -11.61
N PHE A 189 -15.38 -2.37 -12.83
CA PHE A 189 -16.73 -2.58 -13.31
C PHE A 189 -17.00 -4.06 -13.60
N ALA A 190 -18.22 -4.52 -13.35
CA ALA A 190 -18.72 -5.77 -13.93
C ALA A 190 -18.65 -5.68 -15.46
N PRO A 191 -18.40 -6.80 -16.19
CA PRO A 191 -18.28 -6.77 -17.64
C PRO A 191 -19.52 -6.27 -18.38
N ASP A 192 -20.70 -6.42 -17.78
CA ASP A 192 -21.99 -5.95 -18.31
C ASP A 192 -22.35 -4.52 -17.83
N GLY A 193 -21.50 -3.89 -17.02
CA GLY A 193 -21.72 -2.57 -16.45
C GLY A 193 -22.75 -2.52 -15.31
N SER A 194 -23.35 -3.63 -14.91
CA SER A 194 -24.43 -3.68 -13.90
C SER A 194 -23.95 -3.39 -12.49
N ALA A 195 -22.67 -3.53 -12.22
CA ALA A 195 -22.10 -3.33 -10.88
C ALA A 195 -20.69 -2.74 -10.92
N LEU A 196 -20.31 -2.11 -9.82
CA LEU A 196 -18.95 -1.73 -9.49
C LEU A 196 -18.48 -2.53 -8.28
N PHE A 197 -17.39 -3.26 -8.40
CA PHE A 197 -16.71 -3.97 -7.31
C PHE A 197 -15.54 -3.14 -6.81
N TYR A 198 -15.38 -3.04 -5.49
CA TYR A 198 -14.33 -2.21 -4.94
C TYR A 198 -13.80 -2.73 -3.59
N ILE A 199 -12.58 -2.32 -3.29
CA ILE A 199 -11.92 -2.53 -2.01
C ILE A 199 -12.26 -1.35 -1.10
N ARG A 200 -12.69 -1.63 0.12
CA ARG A 200 -12.82 -0.65 1.20
C ARG A 200 -11.76 -0.94 2.24
N ASN A 201 -10.91 0.03 2.52
CA ASN A 201 -9.96 0.00 3.62
C ASN A 201 -10.51 0.86 4.77
N GLN A 202 -10.79 0.23 5.89
CA GLN A 202 -11.24 0.89 7.11
C GLN A 202 -10.27 0.56 8.24
N ALA A 203 -9.53 1.58 8.71
CA ALA A 203 -8.52 1.44 9.76
C ALA A 203 -7.47 0.35 9.48
N GLY A 204 -7.06 0.20 8.21
CA GLY A 204 -6.08 -0.80 7.76
C GLY A 204 -6.69 -2.13 7.31
N PHE A 205 -7.93 -2.45 7.67
CA PHE A 205 -8.59 -3.69 7.28
C PHE A 205 -9.36 -3.51 5.98
N HIS A 206 -9.07 -4.37 5.01
CA HIS A 206 -9.73 -4.36 3.71
C HIS A 206 -10.93 -5.31 3.69
N SER A 207 -11.95 -4.90 2.95
CA SER A 207 -13.13 -5.72 2.61
C SER A 207 -13.53 -5.47 1.16
N LEU A 208 -14.16 -6.49 0.54
CA LEU A 208 -14.67 -6.39 -0.83
C LEU A 208 -16.15 -6.03 -0.80
N TRP A 209 -16.55 -5.13 -1.68
CA TRP A 209 -17.90 -4.60 -1.80
C TRP A 209 -18.38 -4.59 -3.25
N ARG A 210 -19.70 -4.66 -3.42
CA ARG A 210 -20.38 -4.44 -4.69
C ARG A 210 -21.33 -3.25 -4.55
N CYS A 211 -21.27 -2.31 -5.49
CA CYS A 211 -22.28 -1.29 -5.71
C CYS A 211 -23.11 -1.70 -6.94
N ASP A 212 -24.41 -1.78 -6.79
CA ASP A 212 -25.33 -1.95 -7.90
C ASP A 212 -25.48 -0.61 -8.63
N MET A 213 -25.25 -0.60 -9.93
CA MET A 213 -25.17 0.64 -10.71
C MET A 213 -26.52 1.27 -10.98
N GLU A 214 -27.60 0.48 -10.99
CA GLU A 214 -28.97 0.96 -11.21
C GLU A 214 -29.56 1.50 -9.91
N THR A 215 -29.47 0.72 -8.83
CA THR A 215 -30.12 1.06 -7.55
C THR A 215 -29.24 1.88 -6.61
N GLY A 216 -27.91 1.88 -6.83
CA GLY A 216 -26.93 2.48 -5.92
C GLY A 216 -26.75 1.73 -4.60
N VAL A 217 -27.29 0.51 -4.46
CA VAL A 217 -27.18 -0.29 -3.24
C VAL A 217 -25.79 -0.89 -3.10
N HIS A 218 -25.20 -0.72 -1.91
CA HIS A 218 -23.91 -1.29 -1.55
C HIS A 218 -24.07 -2.55 -0.72
N SER A 219 -23.40 -3.63 -1.10
CA SER A 219 -23.40 -4.91 -0.40
C SER A 219 -21.97 -5.43 -0.20
N PRO A 220 -21.60 -5.88 1.01
CA PRO A 220 -20.31 -6.54 1.21
C PRO A 220 -20.31 -7.91 0.53
N LEU A 221 -19.14 -8.33 0.06
CA LEU A 221 -18.91 -9.70 -0.39
C LEU A 221 -18.49 -10.56 0.80
N GLY A 222 -19.13 -11.71 1.00
CA GLY A 222 -18.89 -12.57 2.16
C GLY A 222 -19.01 -14.06 1.83
N GLY A 223 -18.60 -14.91 2.80
CA GLY A 223 -18.76 -16.36 2.67
C GLY A 223 -17.66 -17.03 1.82
N GLY A 224 -16.52 -17.33 2.38
CA GLY A 224 -15.40 -18.02 1.72
C GLY A 224 -14.10 -17.23 1.67
N ALA A 225 -14.16 -15.96 2.01
CA ALA A 225 -12.99 -15.07 2.13
C ALA A 225 -12.50 -14.95 3.59
N ASP A 226 -12.86 -15.89 4.46
CA ASP A 226 -12.49 -15.86 5.88
C ASP A 226 -10.97 -15.89 6.07
N GLY A 227 -10.49 -14.96 6.89
CA GLY A 227 -9.06 -14.82 7.21
C GLY A 227 -8.27 -13.90 6.28
N TYR A 228 -8.82 -13.42 5.16
CA TYR A 228 -8.22 -12.37 4.36
C TYR A 228 -8.62 -10.99 4.88
N THR A 229 -7.63 -10.17 5.14
CA THR A 229 -7.79 -8.82 5.71
C THR A 229 -7.18 -7.73 4.85
N VAL A 230 -6.47 -8.12 3.78
CA VAL A 230 -5.87 -7.23 2.79
C VAL A 230 -6.20 -7.74 1.40
N TYR A 231 -6.67 -6.84 0.53
CA TYR A 231 -6.95 -7.09 -0.88
C TYR A 231 -6.29 -6.02 -1.73
N GLU A 232 -5.77 -6.42 -2.89
CA GLU A 232 -5.12 -5.54 -3.86
C GLU A 232 -5.41 -5.99 -5.28
N GLN A 233 -5.27 -5.08 -6.26
CA GLN A 233 -5.27 -5.39 -7.69
C GLN A 233 -6.56 -6.08 -8.18
N ILE A 234 -7.71 -5.55 -7.80
CA ILE A 234 -8.99 -6.11 -8.22
C ILE A 234 -9.24 -5.96 -9.73
N ALA A 235 -9.68 -7.03 -10.35
CA ALA A 235 -10.18 -7.06 -11.72
C ALA A 235 -11.46 -7.91 -11.79
N ALA A 236 -12.39 -7.55 -12.67
CA ALA A 236 -13.63 -8.27 -12.89
C ALA A 236 -13.68 -8.84 -14.31
N GLY A 237 -14.24 -10.04 -14.45
CA GLY A 237 -14.41 -10.72 -15.74
C GLY A 237 -15.69 -11.54 -15.77
N PRO A 238 -16.17 -11.92 -16.98
CA PRO A 238 -17.31 -12.83 -17.12
C PRO A 238 -16.92 -14.23 -16.62
N MET A 239 -17.87 -15.00 -16.12
CA MET A 239 -17.64 -16.44 -15.93
C MET A 239 -17.34 -17.09 -17.26
N ALA A 240 -16.28 -17.90 -17.32
CA ALA A 240 -15.97 -18.67 -18.51
C ALA A 240 -17.13 -19.64 -18.80
N ALA A 241 -17.76 -19.50 -19.97
CA ALA A 241 -18.69 -20.49 -20.47
C ALA A 241 -17.91 -21.79 -20.71
N GLY A 242 -18.20 -22.87 -19.95
CA GLY A 242 -17.75 -24.20 -20.29
C GLY A 242 -16.65 -24.86 -19.47
N THR A 243 -16.43 -24.52 -18.22
CA THR A 243 -15.74 -25.44 -17.30
C THR A 243 -16.75 -26.42 -16.71
N GLY A 244 -16.96 -27.51 -17.44
CA GLY A 244 -17.61 -28.77 -17.05
C GLY A 244 -18.86 -28.71 -16.17
N ALA A 245 -19.96 -29.27 -16.66
CA ALA A 245 -21.24 -29.45 -15.95
C ALA A 245 -21.17 -30.23 -14.61
N ALA A 246 -19.99 -30.47 -14.07
CA ALA A 246 -19.76 -31.23 -12.83
C ALA A 246 -19.54 -30.38 -11.57
N ALA A 247 -19.51 -29.06 -11.65
CA ALA A 247 -19.23 -28.22 -10.49
C ALA A 247 -20.02 -26.90 -10.52
N ASN A 248 -21.35 -26.97 -10.44
CA ASN A 248 -22.15 -25.83 -9.99
C ASN A 248 -22.87 -26.18 -8.65
N PRO A 249 -22.12 -26.31 -7.53
CA PRO A 249 -22.74 -26.62 -6.23
C PRO A 249 -23.56 -25.47 -5.65
N ALA A 250 -23.50 -24.27 -6.24
CA ALA A 250 -24.14 -23.08 -5.71
C ALA A 250 -25.27 -22.50 -6.58
N GLY A 251 -25.69 -23.19 -7.68
CA GLY A 251 -26.82 -22.73 -8.53
C GLY A 251 -26.62 -21.33 -9.12
N LEU A 252 -25.39 -20.96 -9.51
CA LEU A 252 -25.07 -19.64 -10.04
C LEU A 252 -25.79 -19.38 -11.37
N ALA A 253 -26.60 -18.32 -11.44
CA ALA A 253 -27.37 -17.91 -12.61
C ALA A 253 -26.45 -17.43 -13.77
N ALA A 254 -26.99 -17.44 -14.99
CA ALA A 254 -26.36 -16.78 -16.14
C ALA A 254 -26.13 -15.29 -15.81
N GLY A 255 -24.88 -14.82 -15.97
CA GLY A 255 -24.48 -13.44 -15.58
C GLY A 255 -23.57 -13.37 -14.36
N ALA A 256 -23.18 -14.50 -13.77
CA ALA A 256 -22.25 -14.50 -12.63
C ALA A 256 -20.89 -13.88 -13.01
N VAL A 257 -20.39 -13.01 -12.12
CA VAL A 257 -19.12 -12.30 -12.28
C VAL A 257 -18.02 -13.02 -11.51
N GLN A 258 -16.83 -13.05 -12.08
CA GLN A 258 -15.60 -13.47 -11.39
C GLN A 258 -14.72 -12.27 -11.10
N LEU A 259 -14.19 -12.23 -9.89
CA LEU A 259 -13.16 -11.26 -9.51
C LEU A 259 -11.81 -11.96 -9.40
N LEU A 260 -10.77 -11.30 -9.86
CA LEU A 260 -9.39 -11.68 -9.65
C LEU A 260 -8.74 -10.63 -8.76
N CYS A 261 -8.06 -11.04 -7.71
CA CYS A 261 -7.34 -10.11 -6.83
C CYS A 261 -6.14 -10.78 -6.15
N LEU A 262 -5.25 -9.96 -5.64
CA LEU A 262 -4.27 -10.37 -4.63
C LEU A 262 -4.91 -10.24 -3.26
N ALA A 263 -4.67 -11.21 -2.38
CA ALA A 263 -5.17 -11.15 -1.01
C ALA A 263 -4.20 -11.80 -0.03
N SER A 264 -4.19 -11.27 1.18
CA SER A 264 -3.37 -11.73 2.31
C SER A 264 -4.15 -11.58 3.61
N GLY A 265 -3.71 -12.27 4.64
CA GLY A 265 -4.20 -12.10 6.00
C GLY A 265 -3.09 -12.43 6.99
N PRO A 266 -3.25 -12.17 8.29
CA PRO A 266 -2.16 -12.31 9.27
C PRO A 266 -1.52 -13.70 9.32
N ARG A 267 -2.30 -14.73 8.98
CA ARG A 267 -1.86 -16.14 8.92
C ARG A 267 -1.83 -16.71 7.52
N ILE A 268 -2.13 -15.87 6.52
CA ILE A 268 -2.26 -16.26 5.11
C ILE A 268 -1.29 -15.43 4.27
N PRO A 269 -0.18 -16.02 3.79
CA PRO A 269 0.70 -15.35 2.84
C PRO A 269 -0.03 -14.88 1.59
N PRO A 270 0.51 -13.89 0.84
CA PRO A 270 -0.14 -13.38 -0.35
C PRO A 270 -0.51 -14.48 -1.36
N ARG A 271 -1.72 -14.39 -1.88
CA ARG A 271 -2.31 -15.34 -2.84
C ARG A 271 -2.99 -14.60 -3.99
N VAL A 272 -3.00 -15.21 -5.16
CA VAL A 272 -3.88 -14.82 -6.27
C VAL A 272 -5.19 -15.59 -6.11
N LEU A 273 -6.28 -14.85 -5.94
CA LEU A 273 -7.62 -15.42 -5.75
C LEU A 273 -8.49 -15.19 -6.98
N LEU A 274 -9.27 -16.21 -7.31
CA LEU A 274 -10.45 -16.12 -8.15
C LEU A 274 -11.68 -16.21 -7.24
N ILE A 275 -12.51 -15.18 -7.24
CA ILE A 275 -13.71 -15.09 -6.41
C ILE A 275 -14.93 -15.11 -7.32
N GLN A 276 -15.75 -16.15 -7.22
CA GLN A 276 -17.04 -16.22 -7.89
C GLN A 276 -18.08 -15.51 -7.02
N VAL A 277 -18.75 -14.52 -7.60
CA VAL A 277 -19.75 -13.71 -6.90
C VAL A 277 -21.13 -14.27 -7.18
N GLY A 278 -21.85 -14.62 -6.11
CA GLY A 278 -23.24 -15.08 -6.19
C GLY A 278 -24.22 -13.97 -6.50
N SER A 279 -25.48 -14.32 -6.61
CA SER A 279 -26.56 -13.33 -6.75
C SER A 279 -26.85 -12.67 -5.39
N PRO A 280 -27.14 -11.36 -5.34
CA PRO A 280 -27.64 -10.73 -4.14
C PRO A 280 -28.99 -11.36 -3.74
N ALA A 281 -29.23 -11.51 -2.43
CA ALA A 281 -30.53 -11.96 -1.95
C ALA A 281 -31.64 -10.99 -2.41
N PRO A 282 -32.82 -11.48 -2.81
CA PRO A 282 -33.92 -10.60 -3.21
C PRO A 282 -34.29 -9.66 -2.06
N ALA A 283 -34.48 -8.37 -2.39
CA ALA A 283 -34.91 -7.37 -1.43
C ALA A 283 -36.29 -7.77 -0.87
N GLY A 284 -36.35 -8.20 0.40
CA GLY A 284 -37.60 -8.55 1.08
C GLY A 284 -37.71 -9.96 1.65
N GLY A 285 -36.71 -10.82 1.52
CA GLY A 285 -36.71 -12.13 2.19
C GLY A 285 -36.27 -12.02 3.64
N GLU A 286 -37.05 -12.53 4.59
CA GLU A 286 -36.58 -12.75 5.96
C GLU A 286 -35.34 -13.68 5.93
N PRO A 287 -34.29 -13.40 6.73
CA PRO A 287 -33.13 -14.25 6.77
C PRO A 287 -33.52 -15.64 7.30
N ALA A 288 -33.28 -16.68 6.52
CA ALA A 288 -33.35 -18.05 6.99
C ALA A 288 -32.44 -18.15 8.24
N ALA A 289 -33.02 -18.54 9.36
CA ALA A 289 -32.30 -18.70 10.61
C ALA A 289 -31.14 -19.68 10.42
N ALA A 290 -29.91 -19.16 10.46
CA ALA A 290 -28.73 -20.00 10.53
C ALA A 290 -28.78 -20.80 11.82
N GLN A 291 -28.93 -22.11 11.71
CA GLN A 291 -28.80 -23.04 12.84
C GLN A 291 -27.36 -22.92 13.38
N ALA A 292 -27.22 -22.27 14.53
CA ALA A 292 -26.00 -22.28 15.30
C ALA A 292 -25.75 -23.71 15.79
N GLY A 293 -24.71 -24.36 15.28
CA GLY A 293 -24.16 -25.57 15.88
C GLY A 293 -23.61 -25.28 17.29
N PRO A 294 -23.57 -26.26 18.21
CA PRO A 294 -23.25 -26.03 19.60
C PRO A 294 -21.82 -25.53 19.78
N ALA A 295 -21.67 -24.38 20.42
CA ALA A 295 -20.41 -23.82 20.85
C ALA A 295 -19.77 -24.72 21.90
N ALA A 296 -18.58 -25.25 21.62
CA ALA A 296 -17.73 -25.86 22.63
C ALA A 296 -17.24 -24.76 23.59
N GLY A 297 -17.53 -24.91 24.86
CA GLY A 297 -17.24 -23.97 25.92
C GLY A 297 -15.73 -23.70 26.05
N ALA A 298 -15.35 -22.43 25.95
CA ALA A 298 -14.08 -21.93 26.42
C ALA A 298 -14.34 -20.92 27.54
N ALA A 299 -13.61 -21.10 28.64
CA ALA A 299 -13.65 -20.28 29.84
C ALA A 299 -13.37 -18.81 29.53
N GLY A 300 -14.13 -17.94 30.22
CA GLY A 300 -14.11 -16.51 30.05
C GLY A 300 -12.75 -15.87 30.27
N ASP A 301 -12.33 -15.09 29.30
CA ASP A 301 -11.22 -14.14 29.37
C ASP A 301 -11.81 -12.73 29.65
N PRO A 302 -11.40 -12.05 30.75
CA PRO A 302 -11.98 -10.76 31.15
C PRO A 302 -11.33 -9.55 30.45
N ALA A 303 -10.92 -9.65 29.18
CA ALA A 303 -10.33 -8.57 28.41
C ALA A 303 -10.98 -8.34 27.03
N ALA A 304 -12.29 -8.55 26.91
CA ALA A 304 -13.05 -8.09 25.74
C ALA A 304 -13.31 -6.57 25.87
N ALA A 305 -12.27 -5.76 25.64
CA ALA A 305 -12.41 -4.32 25.49
C ALA A 305 -12.58 -3.96 24.01
N GLY A 306 -13.80 -3.57 23.67
CA GLY A 306 -14.10 -2.60 22.61
C GLY A 306 -13.96 -3.05 21.18
N GLU A 307 -14.97 -3.74 20.64
CA GLU A 307 -15.31 -3.56 19.23
C GLU A 307 -15.57 -2.05 19.00
N PHE A 308 -14.77 -1.44 18.12
CA PHE A 308 -14.98 -0.08 17.70
C PHE A 308 -16.28 0.01 16.90
N ASN A 309 -17.38 0.37 17.57
CA ASN A 309 -18.61 0.82 16.95
C ASN A 309 -18.62 2.35 16.98
N PRO A 310 -18.53 3.04 15.84
CA PRO A 310 -18.71 4.48 15.81
C PRO A 310 -20.15 4.82 16.29
N PRO A 311 -20.34 5.87 17.09
CA PRO A 311 -21.68 6.29 17.51
C PRO A 311 -22.44 6.89 16.34
N GLY A 312 -23.57 6.29 15.97
CA GLY A 312 -24.53 6.87 15.04
C GLY A 312 -25.05 5.90 13.97
N ALA A 313 -26.31 5.51 14.17
CA ALA A 313 -27.21 4.78 13.27
C ALA A 313 -26.96 3.26 13.16
N GLU A 314 -27.78 2.51 13.86
CA GLU A 314 -28.21 1.15 13.49
C GLU A 314 -28.94 1.16 12.14
N ARG A 315 -28.21 1.39 11.05
CA ARG A 315 -28.68 0.96 9.73
C ARG A 315 -28.44 -0.56 9.69
N ARG A 316 -29.48 -1.36 9.50
CA ARG A 316 -29.37 -2.82 9.25
C ARG A 316 -28.22 -3.02 8.28
N ARG A 317 -27.19 -3.79 8.70
CA ARG A 317 -26.07 -4.13 7.82
C ARG A 317 -26.66 -4.85 6.60
N PRO A 318 -26.37 -4.41 5.37
CA PRO A 318 -26.88 -5.09 4.18
C PRO A 318 -26.39 -6.54 4.20
N ALA A 319 -27.25 -7.47 3.73
CA ALA A 319 -26.89 -8.87 3.64
C ALA A 319 -25.65 -9.04 2.74
N ALA A 320 -24.70 -9.86 3.18
CA ALA A 320 -23.51 -10.12 2.40
C ALA A 320 -23.86 -11.00 1.18
N ILE A 321 -23.29 -10.65 0.02
CA ILE A 321 -23.42 -11.45 -1.18
C ILE A 321 -22.50 -12.67 -1.03
N PRO A 322 -23.02 -13.92 -1.17
CA PRO A 322 -22.22 -15.12 -1.02
C PRO A 322 -21.13 -15.19 -2.11
N THR A 323 -19.96 -15.67 -1.74
CA THR A 323 -18.84 -15.86 -2.67
C THR A 323 -18.23 -17.25 -2.52
N THR A 324 -17.65 -17.75 -3.62
CA THR A 324 -16.79 -18.93 -3.61
C THR A 324 -15.37 -18.51 -4.00
N VAL A 325 -14.39 -18.88 -3.18
CA VAL A 325 -13.00 -18.47 -3.36
C VAL A 325 -12.15 -19.65 -3.84
N HIS A 326 -11.41 -19.44 -4.91
CA HIS A 326 -10.44 -20.38 -5.45
C HIS A 326 -9.03 -19.76 -5.40
N VAL A 327 -8.07 -20.47 -4.80
CA VAL A 327 -6.67 -20.06 -4.78
C VAL A 327 -6.00 -20.50 -6.06
N LEU A 328 -5.62 -19.54 -6.91
CA LEU A 328 -4.94 -19.82 -8.18
C LEU A 328 -3.42 -19.96 -8.00
N ARG A 329 -2.84 -19.13 -7.14
CA ARG A 329 -1.39 -19.15 -6.86
C ARG A 329 -1.14 -18.74 -5.41
N ARG A 330 -0.06 -19.25 -4.84
CA ARG A 330 0.50 -18.89 -3.54
C ARG A 330 1.86 -18.26 -3.74
N SER A 331 2.20 -17.26 -2.93
CA SER A 331 3.51 -16.59 -2.96
C SER A 331 4.63 -17.47 -2.37
N MET A 332 4.28 -18.37 -1.45
CA MET A 332 5.22 -19.27 -0.78
C MET A 332 4.54 -20.56 -0.33
N ALA A 333 5.33 -21.56 0.05
CA ALA A 333 4.84 -22.75 0.74
C ALA A 333 4.33 -22.38 2.14
N GLU A 334 3.13 -22.84 2.49
CA GLU A 334 2.48 -22.57 3.76
C GLU A 334 2.78 -23.72 4.74
N THR A 335 4.04 -23.78 5.18
CA THR A 335 4.54 -24.90 6.04
C THR A 335 4.62 -24.54 7.51
N LEU A 336 4.39 -23.26 7.87
CA LEU A 336 4.43 -22.83 9.26
C LEU A 336 3.15 -23.27 9.98
N PRO A 337 3.26 -23.83 11.21
CA PRO A 337 2.10 -24.15 12.03
C PRO A 337 1.28 -22.90 12.34
N LEU A 338 -0.04 -22.96 12.18
CA LEU A 338 -0.91 -21.80 12.39
C LEU A 338 -0.91 -21.29 13.84
N GLU A 339 -0.64 -22.17 14.80
CA GLU A 339 -0.59 -21.88 16.23
C GLU A 339 0.60 -21.00 16.66
N ILE A 340 1.63 -20.87 15.81
CA ILE A 340 2.75 -19.94 16.05
C ILE A 340 2.60 -18.62 15.33
N LEU A 341 1.56 -18.46 14.51
CA LEU A 341 1.31 -17.25 13.75
C LEU A 341 0.40 -16.30 14.53
N SER A 342 0.93 -15.15 14.91
CA SER A 342 0.21 -14.11 15.63
C SER A 342 -0.82 -13.41 14.74
N VAL A 343 -1.97 -13.07 15.31
CA VAL A 343 -3.02 -12.26 14.66
C VAL A 343 -3.02 -10.88 15.30
N PRO A 344 -2.90 -9.81 14.53
CA PRO A 344 -2.89 -8.46 15.08
C PRO A 344 -4.28 -8.02 15.51
N ARG A 345 -4.30 -7.12 16.47
CA ARG A 345 -5.47 -6.31 16.81
C ARG A 345 -5.16 -4.84 16.59
N ALA A 346 -6.13 -4.09 16.09
CA ALA A 346 -6.03 -2.64 16.01
C ALA A 346 -5.96 -2.05 17.42
N VAL A 347 -5.04 -1.11 17.61
CA VAL A 347 -4.86 -0.36 18.86
C VAL A 347 -4.72 1.11 18.57
N GLN A 348 -5.00 1.94 19.57
CA GLN A 348 -4.90 3.40 19.48
C GLN A 348 -4.37 4.00 20.76
N TRP A 349 -3.66 5.11 20.65
CA TRP A 349 -3.21 5.92 21.78
C TRP A 349 -3.22 7.40 21.41
N PRO A 350 -3.39 8.32 22.37
CA PRO A 350 -3.39 9.75 22.08
C PRO A 350 -1.96 10.26 21.86
N ALA A 351 -1.77 11.07 20.82
CA ALA A 351 -0.60 11.91 20.64
C ALA A 351 -0.65 13.13 21.60
N PRO A 352 0.44 13.89 21.76
CA PRO A 352 0.45 15.08 22.63
C PRO A 352 -0.59 16.15 22.30
N ASP A 353 -0.99 16.26 21.03
CA ASP A 353 -2.03 17.17 20.53
C ASP A 353 -3.46 16.62 20.67
N GLY A 354 -3.61 15.40 21.21
CA GLY A 354 -4.89 14.70 21.36
C GLY A 354 -5.33 13.92 20.12
N THR A 355 -4.60 13.96 19.01
CA THR A 355 -4.87 13.13 17.83
C THR A 355 -4.68 11.65 18.19
N MET A 356 -5.60 10.80 17.80
CA MET A 356 -5.47 9.36 18.01
C MET A 356 -4.49 8.78 17.01
N VAL A 357 -3.41 8.18 17.51
CA VAL A 357 -2.43 7.42 16.72
C VAL A 357 -2.87 5.97 16.63
N HIS A 358 -2.63 5.35 15.49
CA HIS A 358 -3.11 4.00 15.18
C HIS A 358 -1.95 3.02 15.10
N GLY A 359 -2.24 1.75 15.38
CA GLY A 359 -1.26 0.67 15.22
C GLY A 359 -1.89 -0.72 15.20
N LEU A 360 -1.07 -1.68 14.80
CA LEU A 360 -1.40 -3.10 14.78
C LEU A 360 -0.52 -3.82 15.79
N TYR A 361 -1.11 -4.27 16.87
CA TYR A 361 -0.44 -5.02 17.95
C TYR A 361 -0.54 -6.51 17.71
N TYR A 362 0.60 -7.16 17.58
CA TYR A 362 0.76 -8.61 17.46
C TYR A 362 1.24 -9.17 18.82
N PRO A 363 0.43 -9.94 19.56
CA PRO A 363 0.87 -10.57 20.80
C PRO A 363 1.91 -11.65 20.56
N PRO A 364 2.77 -11.96 21.53
CA PRO A 364 3.62 -13.15 21.50
C PRO A 364 2.77 -14.40 21.23
N CYS A 365 3.22 -15.25 20.32
CA CYS A 365 2.47 -16.43 19.88
C CYS A 365 3.38 -17.63 19.68
N ASN A 366 3.50 -18.47 20.72
CA ASN A 366 4.19 -19.75 20.62
C ASN A 366 3.66 -20.71 21.69
N PRO A 367 3.00 -21.81 21.32
CA PRO A 367 2.40 -22.74 22.30
C PRO A 367 3.43 -23.49 23.15
N ALA A 368 4.69 -23.58 22.69
CA ALA A 368 5.76 -24.29 23.38
C ALA A 368 6.37 -23.49 24.55
N PHE A 369 6.11 -22.17 24.63
CA PHE A 369 6.74 -21.28 25.59
C PHE A 369 5.73 -20.36 26.26
N ARG A 370 5.95 -20.06 27.53
CA ARG A 370 5.21 -19.04 28.29
C ARG A 370 6.20 -18.14 29.00
N SER A 371 5.97 -16.83 28.95
CA SER A 371 6.71 -15.86 29.76
C SER A 371 6.06 -15.72 31.14
N SER A 372 6.86 -15.53 32.17
CA SER A 372 6.40 -15.18 33.52
C SER A 372 6.26 -13.69 33.77
N GLY A 373 6.62 -12.84 32.79
CA GLY A 373 6.57 -11.37 32.87
C GLY A 373 6.11 -10.74 31.55
N LEU A 374 6.15 -9.41 31.50
CA LEU A 374 5.86 -8.67 30.28
C LEU A 374 6.90 -8.97 29.20
N PRO A 375 6.48 -9.14 27.94
CA PRO A 375 7.39 -9.43 26.84
C PRO A 375 8.26 -8.23 26.47
N PRO A 376 9.50 -8.45 25.97
CA PRO A 376 10.19 -7.42 25.23
C PRO A 376 9.34 -7.04 24.01
N ALA A 377 9.44 -5.78 23.55
CA ALA A 377 8.55 -5.32 22.49
C ALA A 377 9.32 -4.63 21.37
N ILE A 378 8.94 -4.96 20.13
CA ILE A 378 9.42 -4.31 18.90
C ILE A 378 8.38 -3.27 18.49
N ILE A 379 8.79 -2.00 18.44
CA ILE A 379 8.01 -0.89 17.89
C ILE A 379 8.50 -0.67 16.47
N HIS A 380 7.69 -1.09 15.51
CA HIS A 380 8.04 -1.06 14.09
C HIS A 380 7.46 0.16 13.40
N ILE A 381 8.32 0.92 12.73
CA ILE A 381 7.99 2.12 11.96
C ILE A 381 8.13 1.78 10.48
N HIS A 382 7.04 1.87 9.74
CA HIS A 382 7.03 1.61 8.30
C HIS A 382 7.76 2.69 7.51
N GLY A 383 8.23 2.35 6.32
CA GLY A 383 8.81 3.28 5.36
C GLY A 383 7.75 4.04 4.55
N GLY A 384 8.20 4.76 3.54
CA GLY A 384 7.39 5.57 2.66
C GLY A 384 7.86 7.03 2.63
N PRO A 385 7.45 7.94 3.53
CA PRO A 385 6.59 7.76 4.72
C PRO A 385 5.08 7.67 4.45
N THR A 386 4.59 8.09 3.27
CA THR A 386 3.16 8.04 2.89
C THR A 386 2.75 6.60 2.52
N ALA A 387 2.62 5.76 3.53
CA ALA A 387 2.23 4.35 3.44
C ALA A 387 1.43 3.96 4.70
N GLN A 388 1.21 2.68 4.93
CA GLN A 388 0.62 2.16 6.15
C GLN A 388 1.11 0.73 6.43
N ALA A 389 1.10 0.33 7.69
CA ALA A 389 1.17 -1.06 8.07
C ALA A 389 -0.23 -1.69 7.95
N LEU A 390 -0.32 -2.83 7.30
CA LEU A 390 -1.56 -3.58 7.06
C LEU A 390 -1.58 -4.88 7.88
N PRO A 391 -2.77 -5.39 8.24
CA PRO A 391 -2.93 -6.67 8.93
C PRO A 391 -2.77 -7.85 7.96
N GLU A 392 -1.69 -7.86 7.20
CA GLU A 392 -1.30 -8.90 6.26
C GLU A 392 -0.35 -9.93 6.89
N PHE A 393 0.09 -10.92 6.12
CA PHE A 393 1.16 -11.81 6.54
C PHE A 393 2.48 -11.03 6.57
N GLU A 394 2.84 -10.53 7.76
CA GLU A 394 4.09 -9.79 7.99
C GLU A 394 5.16 -10.73 8.58
N PRO A 395 6.12 -11.21 7.78
CA PRO A 395 7.14 -12.16 8.25
C PRO A 395 7.95 -11.65 9.45
N ARG A 396 8.18 -10.32 9.54
CA ARG A 396 8.91 -9.71 10.68
C ARG A 396 8.10 -9.85 11.97
N ALA A 397 6.81 -9.56 11.93
CA ALA A 397 5.94 -9.73 13.08
C ALA A 397 5.92 -11.20 13.53
N GLN A 398 5.80 -12.14 12.58
CA GLN A 398 5.78 -13.57 12.89
C GLN A 398 7.13 -14.07 13.46
N PHE A 399 8.26 -13.55 12.94
CA PHE A 399 9.58 -13.86 13.46
C PHE A 399 9.71 -13.48 14.94
N PHE A 400 9.33 -12.27 15.30
CA PHE A 400 9.45 -11.77 16.67
C PHE A 400 8.44 -12.42 17.61
N THR A 401 7.18 -12.51 17.22
CA THR A 401 6.12 -13.00 18.09
C THR A 401 6.27 -14.50 18.41
N SER A 402 6.76 -15.30 17.45
CA SER A 402 7.08 -16.71 17.71
C SER A 402 8.26 -16.92 18.66
N ARG A 403 9.05 -15.87 18.92
CA ARG A 403 10.19 -15.85 19.86
C ARG A 403 9.88 -15.15 21.19
N GLY A 404 8.61 -14.84 21.44
CA GLY A 404 8.16 -14.27 22.70
C GLY A 404 8.21 -12.73 22.78
N TYR A 405 8.48 -12.03 21.69
CA TYR A 405 8.36 -10.58 21.64
C TYR A 405 6.91 -10.15 21.34
N ALA A 406 6.48 -9.05 21.93
CA ALA A 406 5.36 -8.30 21.38
C ALA A 406 5.84 -7.49 20.16
N TYR A 407 4.96 -7.26 19.20
CA TYR A 407 5.29 -6.46 18.02
C TYR A 407 4.16 -5.45 17.76
N LEU A 408 4.50 -4.16 17.69
CA LEU A 408 3.55 -3.09 17.40
C LEU A 408 3.99 -2.38 16.11
N ALA A 409 3.24 -2.59 15.04
CA ALA A 409 3.39 -1.84 13.81
C ALA A 409 2.64 -0.51 13.95
N VAL A 410 3.37 0.61 13.93
CA VAL A 410 2.84 1.95 14.14
C VAL A 410 2.39 2.53 12.81
N ASN A 411 1.14 2.98 12.74
CA ASN A 411 0.63 3.86 11.69
C ASN A 411 0.64 5.29 12.25
N TYR A 412 1.82 5.92 12.21
CA TYR A 412 2.05 7.26 12.75
C TYR A 412 1.27 8.33 11.98
N ARG A 413 1.10 9.53 12.54
CA ARG A 413 0.52 10.68 11.84
C ARG A 413 1.31 10.96 10.57
N GLY A 414 0.65 10.85 9.40
CA GLY A 414 1.26 10.79 8.07
C GLY A 414 0.98 9.49 7.32
N SER A 415 0.61 8.42 8.05
CA SER A 415 0.21 7.17 7.43
C SER A 415 -1.10 7.31 6.66
N THR A 416 -1.29 6.44 5.67
CA THR A 416 -2.52 6.34 4.89
C THR A 416 -3.53 5.40 5.56
N GLY A 417 -4.77 5.34 5.06
CA GLY A 417 -5.81 4.47 5.62
C GLY A 417 -6.69 5.14 6.69
N TYR A 418 -6.39 6.39 7.05
CA TYR A 418 -7.05 7.13 8.14
C TYR A 418 -7.53 8.51 7.71
N GLY A 419 -7.74 8.73 6.44
CA GLY A 419 -8.19 9.99 5.85
C GLY A 419 -7.05 10.96 5.51
N ARG A 420 -7.40 11.93 4.69
CA ARG A 420 -6.46 12.94 4.16
C ARG A 420 -5.85 13.82 5.25
N ALA A 421 -6.63 14.19 6.26
CA ALA A 421 -6.13 15.02 7.38
C ALA A 421 -5.01 14.30 8.13
N TYR A 422 -5.18 13.02 8.43
CA TYR A 422 -4.18 12.19 9.10
C TYR A 422 -2.91 12.02 8.25
N ARG A 423 -3.08 11.71 6.96
CA ARG A 423 -1.96 11.62 6.00
C ARG A 423 -1.18 12.94 5.91
N ASN A 424 -1.89 14.07 5.84
CA ASN A 424 -1.27 15.39 5.69
C ASN A 424 -0.65 15.94 6.98
N ALA A 425 -0.90 15.33 8.14
CA ALA A 425 -0.31 15.75 9.41
C ALA A 425 1.23 15.69 9.41
N LEU A 426 1.84 14.91 8.50
CA LEU A 426 3.29 14.82 8.36
C LEU A 426 3.90 15.98 7.56
N ARG A 427 3.09 16.76 6.82
CA ARG A 427 3.59 17.87 5.99
C ARG A 427 4.27 18.92 6.85
N GLY A 428 5.55 19.21 6.57
CA GLY A 428 6.39 20.10 7.35
C GLY A 428 6.72 19.58 8.76
N GLN A 429 6.33 18.33 9.11
CA GLN A 429 6.46 17.77 10.46
C GLN A 429 7.23 16.44 10.49
N TRP A 430 7.78 15.99 9.37
CA TRP A 430 8.59 14.75 9.34
C TRP A 430 9.83 14.89 10.21
N GLY A 431 10.10 13.89 11.04
CA GLY A 431 11.11 13.91 12.08
C GLY A 431 10.63 14.53 13.42
N VAL A 432 9.35 14.91 13.50
CA VAL A 432 8.70 15.41 14.71
C VAL A 432 7.55 14.51 15.11
N VAL A 433 6.43 14.55 14.36
CA VAL A 433 5.21 13.82 14.75
C VAL A 433 5.37 12.30 14.63
N ASP A 434 6.13 11.81 13.68
CA ASP A 434 6.46 10.39 13.54
C ASP A 434 7.33 9.88 14.71
N VAL A 435 8.24 10.70 15.21
CA VAL A 435 9.04 10.42 16.41
C VAL A 435 8.19 10.44 17.68
N GLU A 436 7.35 11.47 17.86
CA GLU A 436 6.41 11.55 18.97
C GLU A 436 5.51 10.32 19.04
N ASP A 437 4.99 9.88 17.89
CA ASP A 437 4.09 8.74 17.79
C ASP A 437 4.81 7.42 18.08
N ALA A 438 6.08 7.27 17.66
CA ALA A 438 6.92 6.12 17.98
C ALA A 438 7.22 6.02 19.48
N VAL A 439 7.52 7.14 20.13
CA VAL A 439 7.71 7.22 21.59
C VAL A 439 6.40 6.98 22.33
N GLY A 440 5.29 7.55 21.83
CA GLY A 440 3.94 7.33 22.32
C GLY A 440 3.54 5.84 22.28
N ALA A 441 3.90 5.14 21.21
CA ALA A 441 3.71 3.69 21.08
C ALA A 441 4.40 2.89 22.19
N GLY A 442 5.64 3.28 22.54
CA GLY A 442 6.38 2.65 23.62
C GLY A 442 5.77 2.90 24.99
N ARG A 443 5.26 4.11 25.24
CA ARG A 443 4.52 4.44 26.48
C ARG A 443 3.23 3.64 26.56
N TYR A 444 2.45 3.63 25.47
CA TYR A 444 1.22 2.87 25.38
C TYR A 444 1.42 1.37 25.71
N LEU A 445 2.43 0.72 25.11
CA LEU A 445 2.71 -0.69 25.40
C LEU A 445 3.03 -0.95 26.88
N ALA A 446 3.80 -0.07 27.51
CA ALA A 446 4.15 -0.18 28.92
C ALA A 446 2.94 0.03 29.84
N GLU A 447 2.15 1.09 29.59
CA GLU A 447 1.00 1.47 30.41
C GLU A 447 -0.16 0.46 30.28
N ALA A 448 -0.36 -0.07 29.06
CA ALA A 448 -1.37 -1.11 28.81
C ALA A 448 -0.94 -2.52 29.27
N GLY A 449 0.28 -2.69 29.80
CA GLY A 449 0.79 -4.00 30.23
C GLY A 449 1.02 -4.97 29.07
N LEU A 450 1.32 -4.45 27.87
CA LEU A 450 1.50 -5.21 26.64
C LEU A 450 2.98 -5.43 26.28
N GLY A 451 3.89 -4.69 26.93
CA GLY A 451 5.33 -4.76 26.72
C GLY A 451 6.12 -4.29 27.93
N ASP A 452 7.31 -4.85 28.11
CA ASP A 452 8.23 -4.46 29.17
C ASP A 452 8.88 -3.10 28.87
N ARG A 453 8.64 -2.10 29.70
CA ARG A 453 9.19 -0.75 29.57
C ARG A 453 10.72 -0.72 29.46
N GLY A 454 11.40 -1.64 30.13
CA GLY A 454 12.87 -1.75 30.13
C GLY A 454 13.44 -2.47 28.89
N ARG A 455 12.58 -3.06 28.05
CA ARG A 455 12.97 -3.87 26.90
C ARG A 455 12.25 -3.48 25.61
N LEU A 456 12.04 -2.16 25.41
CA LEU A 456 11.46 -1.59 24.18
C LEU A 456 12.55 -1.45 23.11
N VAL A 457 12.30 -1.95 21.91
CA VAL A 457 13.18 -1.83 20.75
C VAL A 457 12.44 -1.07 19.65
N ILE A 458 13.09 -0.08 19.05
CA ILE A 458 12.57 0.61 17.87
C ILE A 458 13.22 0.02 16.62
N MET A 459 12.41 -0.31 15.60
CA MET A 459 12.85 -0.89 14.33
C MET A 459 12.18 -0.16 13.17
N GLY A 460 12.93 0.12 12.11
CA GLY A 460 12.34 0.73 10.91
C GLY A 460 13.25 0.64 9.70
N SER A 461 12.65 0.80 8.53
CA SER A 461 13.35 0.75 7.24
C SER A 461 13.07 2.01 6.42
N SER A 462 14.06 2.48 5.62
CA SER A 462 13.91 3.66 4.76
C SER A 462 13.49 4.89 5.60
N ALA A 463 12.37 5.54 5.29
CA ALA A 463 11.80 6.60 6.12
C ALA A 463 11.57 6.16 7.58
N GLY A 464 11.18 4.91 7.84
CA GLY A 464 11.10 4.38 9.20
C GLY A 464 12.46 4.23 9.87
N GLY A 465 13.51 3.92 9.11
CA GLY A 465 14.90 3.93 9.60
C GLY A 465 15.39 5.34 9.98
N TYR A 466 14.95 6.36 9.25
CA TYR A 466 15.14 7.75 9.62
C TYR A 466 14.50 8.05 10.98
N THR A 467 13.23 7.66 11.16
CA THR A 467 12.52 7.85 12.44
C THR A 467 13.21 7.10 13.59
N VAL A 468 13.78 5.91 13.34
CA VAL A 468 14.61 5.20 14.34
C VAL A 468 15.78 6.05 14.79
N LEU A 469 16.57 6.59 13.85
CA LEU A 469 17.74 7.42 14.16
C LEU A 469 17.35 8.71 14.88
N GLN A 470 16.28 9.38 14.44
CA GLN A 470 15.76 10.59 15.08
C GLN A 470 15.25 10.32 16.49
N ALA A 471 14.52 9.23 16.71
CA ALA A 471 13.99 8.86 18.01
C ALA A 471 15.12 8.58 19.02
N LEU A 472 16.18 7.87 18.60
CA LEU A 472 17.35 7.62 19.47
C LEU A 472 18.14 8.90 19.77
N ALA A 473 18.20 9.85 18.82
CA ALA A 473 18.87 11.13 19.03
C ALA A 473 18.07 12.10 19.90
N GLN A 474 16.73 12.13 19.76
CA GLN A 474 15.85 13.03 20.50
C GLN A 474 15.48 12.50 21.90
N HIS A 475 15.41 11.17 22.06
CA HIS A 475 14.98 10.49 23.28
C HIS A 475 16.00 9.45 23.75
N PRO A 476 17.27 9.84 24.02
CA PRO A 476 18.31 8.89 24.43
C PRO A 476 17.93 8.18 25.74
N GLY A 477 18.06 6.84 25.76
CA GLY A 477 17.70 5.98 26.89
C GLY A 477 16.21 5.65 27.00
N PHE A 478 15.39 6.09 26.03
CA PHE A 478 13.97 5.70 26.00
C PHE A 478 13.81 4.27 25.47
N PHE A 479 14.50 3.92 24.39
CA PHE A 479 14.54 2.59 23.84
C PHE A 479 15.75 1.82 24.37
N ARG A 480 15.60 0.51 24.55
CA ARG A 480 16.70 -0.36 24.97
C ARG A 480 17.69 -0.59 23.82
N ALA A 481 17.21 -0.57 22.59
CA ALA A 481 18.02 -0.73 21.37
C ALA A 481 17.28 -0.22 20.13
N GLY A 482 18.01 0.02 19.03
CA GLY A 482 17.49 0.36 17.71
C GLY A 482 17.94 -0.61 16.62
N LEU A 483 17.05 -0.88 15.67
CA LEU A 483 17.31 -1.62 14.43
C LEU A 483 17.01 -0.70 13.23
N CYS A 484 18.06 -0.17 12.60
CA CYS A 484 17.94 0.78 11.48
C CYS A 484 18.30 0.07 10.17
N LEU A 485 17.32 -0.08 9.28
CA LEU A 485 17.49 -0.70 7.97
C LEU A 485 17.50 0.41 6.90
N TYR A 486 18.64 0.57 6.23
CA TYR A 486 18.83 1.58 5.15
C TYR A 486 18.09 2.90 5.44
N GLY A 487 18.32 3.44 6.65
CA GLY A 487 17.68 4.68 7.11
C GLY A 487 18.40 5.93 6.64
N ILE A 488 17.65 7.01 6.46
CA ILE A 488 18.18 8.32 6.08
C ILE A 488 18.83 8.97 7.30
N ALA A 489 20.10 9.37 7.18
CA ALA A 489 20.84 10.03 8.25
C ALA A 489 21.03 11.54 8.00
N ASN A 490 21.05 11.96 6.73
CA ASN A 490 21.28 13.33 6.30
C ASN A 490 20.27 13.74 5.22
N LEU A 491 19.36 14.65 5.57
CA LEU A 491 18.32 15.13 4.65
C LEU A 491 18.87 15.96 3.49
N PHE A 492 20.01 16.67 3.67
CA PHE A 492 20.66 17.40 2.58
C PHE A 492 21.17 16.46 1.49
N ALA A 493 21.84 15.38 1.90
CA ALA A 493 22.33 14.38 0.96
C ALA A 493 21.16 13.67 0.25
N MET A 494 20.08 13.37 0.98
CA MET A 494 18.86 12.80 0.39
C MET A 494 18.20 13.74 -0.65
N ALA A 495 18.16 15.05 -0.38
CA ALA A 495 17.62 16.03 -1.32
C ALA A 495 18.49 16.20 -2.58
N ALA A 496 19.81 16.00 -2.45
CA ALA A 496 20.76 16.16 -3.56
C ALA A 496 20.84 14.94 -4.48
N ASP A 497 20.58 13.74 -3.97
CA ASP A 497 20.74 12.49 -4.69
C ASP A 497 19.52 11.58 -4.49
N THR A 498 18.47 11.83 -5.28
CA THR A 498 17.26 11.01 -5.33
C THR A 498 16.69 10.99 -6.75
N HIS A 499 15.88 9.99 -7.06
CA HIS A 499 15.28 9.86 -8.38
C HIS A 499 14.16 10.89 -8.63
N LYS A 500 13.85 11.17 -9.92
CA LYS A 500 12.89 12.17 -10.37
C LYS A 500 11.57 12.16 -9.58
N PHE A 501 10.98 10.99 -9.33
CA PHE A 501 9.68 10.87 -8.68
C PHE A 501 9.66 11.46 -7.26
N GLU A 502 10.75 11.32 -6.49
CA GLU A 502 10.87 11.85 -5.12
C GLU A 502 11.68 13.14 -5.02
N ALA A 503 12.19 13.68 -6.14
CA ALA A 503 13.12 14.82 -6.16
C ALA A 503 12.62 16.05 -5.37
N ARG A 504 11.31 16.26 -5.27
CA ARG A 504 10.69 17.37 -4.54
C ARG A 504 9.81 16.92 -3.36
N TYR A 505 9.88 15.63 -2.99
CA TYR A 505 9.05 15.10 -1.91
C TYR A 505 9.42 15.71 -0.55
N LEU A 506 10.70 15.94 -0.29
CA LEU A 506 11.18 16.60 0.91
C LEU A 506 10.66 18.04 1.06
N ASP A 507 10.35 18.74 -0.02
CA ASP A 507 9.76 20.07 0.04
C ASP A 507 8.43 20.09 0.79
N LEU A 508 7.66 19.02 0.67
CA LEU A 508 6.38 18.86 1.35
C LEU A 508 6.53 18.34 2.79
N LEU A 509 7.50 17.47 3.03
CA LEU A 509 7.71 16.81 4.33
C LEU A 509 8.50 17.68 5.32
N VAL A 510 9.42 18.49 4.82
CA VAL A 510 10.37 19.28 5.63
C VAL A 510 10.31 20.76 5.27
N GLY A 511 10.28 21.07 3.98
CA GLY A 511 10.28 22.40 3.40
C GLY A 511 11.26 22.52 2.24
N PRO A 512 11.11 23.52 1.35
CA PRO A 512 12.00 23.71 0.21
C PRO A 512 13.38 24.24 0.64
N LEU A 513 14.42 23.84 -0.09
CA LEU A 513 15.75 24.43 0.01
C LEU A 513 15.85 25.63 -0.97
N PRO A 514 16.59 26.71 -0.58
CA PRO A 514 17.44 26.84 0.62
C PRO A 514 16.72 27.31 1.89
N GLU A 515 15.45 27.73 1.82
CA GLU A 515 14.72 28.40 2.92
C GLU A 515 14.63 27.51 4.16
N ALA A 516 14.42 26.22 3.98
CA ALA A 516 14.31 25.23 5.07
C ALA A 516 15.65 24.65 5.55
N ALA A 517 16.81 25.21 5.14
CA ALA A 517 18.13 24.65 5.49
C ALA A 517 18.35 24.48 7.01
N GLY A 518 17.81 25.39 7.83
CA GLY A 518 17.83 25.26 9.28
C GLY A 518 17.10 24.02 9.78
N VAL A 519 15.92 23.75 9.22
CA VAL A 519 15.09 22.58 9.53
C VAL A 519 15.77 21.28 9.07
N TYR A 520 16.38 21.27 7.89
CA TYR A 520 17.17 20.13 7.41
C TYR A 520 18.30 19.77 8.36
N ARG A 521 19.03 20.78 8.88
CA ARG A 521 20.09 20.57 9.87
C ARG A 521 19.52 20.02 11.18
N GLU A 522 18.46 20.63 11.69
CA GLU A 522 17.81 20.24 12.94
C GLU A 522 17.26 18.82 12.87
N ARG A 523 16.72 18.43 11.72
CA ARG A 523 16.06 17.12 11.53
C ARG A 523 16.92 16.07 10.84
N SER A 524 18.22 16.29 10.64
CA SER A 524 19.14 15.26 10.17
C SER A 524 19.82 14.56 11.35
N PRO A 525 19.55 13.27 11.60
CA PRO A 525 20.14 12.53 12.73
C PRO A 525 21.66 12.60 12.78
N LEU A 526 22.32 12.68 11.63
CA LEU A 526 23.77 12.77 11.53
C LEU A 526 24.35 13.95 12.31
N PHE A 527 23.67 15.11 12.32
CA PHE A 527 24.15 16.32 13.02
C PHE A 527 23.89 16.28 14.54
N HIS A 528 23.18 15.26 15.02
CA HIS A 528 22.84 15.02 16.42
C HIS A 528 23.25 13.63 16.90
N ALA A 529 24.10 12.95 16.14
CA ALA A 529 24.58 11.59 16.46
C ALA A 529 25.26 11.51 17.83
N GLU A 530 25.77 12.65 18.34
CA GLU A 530 26.34 12.76 19.69
C GLU A 530 25.34 12.52 20.83
N ARG A 531 24.05 12.59 20.56
CA ARG A 531 22.99 12.34 21.54
C ARG A 531 22.60 10.88 21.61
N ILE A 532 22.88 10.10 20.57
CA ILE A 532 22.57 8.66 20.53
C ILE A 532 23.47 7.94 21.55
N ARG A 533 22.86 7.20 22.47
CA ARG A 533 23.54 6.43 23.51
C ARG A 533 23.13 4.96 23.50
N ASP A 534 21.99 4.66 22.91
CA ASP A 534 21.38 3.33 22.90
C ASP A 534 22.08 2.44 21.88
N PRO A 535 22.25 1.15 22.19
CA PRO A 535 22.78 0.19 21.23
C PRO A 535 21.98 0.19 19.93
N ILE A 536 22.67 0.16 18.79
CA ILE A 536 22.00 0.18 17.48
C ILE A 536 22.66 -0.80 16.50
N ALA A 537 21.84 -1.55 15.75
CA ALA A 537 22.30 -2.28 14.58
C ALA A 537 21.84 -1.57 13.30
N VAL A 538 22.80 -1.31 12.39
CA VAL A 538 22.58 -0.64 11.10
C VAL A 538 22.79 -1.66 9.99
N PHE A 539 21.84 -1.73 9.06
CA PHE A 539 21.84 -2.68 7.94
C PHE A 539 21.73 -1.93 6.61
N GLN A 540 22.58 -2.24 5.63
CA GLN A 540 22.63 -1.52 4.36
C GLN A 540 23.01 -2.45 3.20
N GLY A 541 22.39 -2.24 2.03
CA GLY A 541 22.77 -2.86 0.75
C GLY A 541 23.78 -2.00 -0.01
N THR A 542 24.74 -2.64 -0.72
CA THR A 542 25.75 -1.89 -1.51
C THR A 542 25.16 -1.21 -2.75
N ASP A 543 24.08 -1.80 -3.31
CA ASP A 543 23.46 -1.36 -4.57
C ASP A 543 22.18 -0.53 -4.34
N ASP A 544 21.99 -0.01 -3.10
CA ASP A 544 20.83 0.80 -2.78
C ASP A 544 20.90 2.17 -3.47
N ARG A 545 19.97 2.39 -4.38
CA ARG A 545 19.82 3.65 -5.15
C ARG A 545 18.70 4.56 -4.62
N VAL A 546 17.96 4.12 -3.61
CA VAL A 546 16.91 4.91 -2.96
C VAL A 546 17.49 5.66 -1.77
N VAL A 547 18.19 4.93 -0.88
CA VAL A 547 18.97 5.50 0.21
C VAL A 547 20.42 5.02 0.04
N PRO A 548 21.29 5.84 -0.56
CA PRO A 548 22.66 5.47 -0.84
C PRO A 548 23.46 5.07 0.42
N LYS A 549 24.41 4.14 0.26
CA LYS A 549 25.18 3.54 1.34
C LYS A 549 25.95 4.58 2.19
N ASP A 550 26.34 5.70 1.62
CA ASP A 550 27.02 6.78 2.32
C ASP A 550 26.23 7.36 3.50
N GLN A 551 24.89 7.30 3.46
CA GLN A 551 24.02 7.65 4.57
C GLN A 551 24.32 6.77 5.80
N ALA A 552 24.40 5.46 5.61
CA ALA A 552 24.73 4.51 6.67
C ALA A 552 26.21 4.63 7.10
N ASP A 553 27.14 4.81 6.16
CA ASP A 553 28.58 5.01 6.45
C ASP A 553 28.79 6.23 7.36
N ALA A 554 28.13 7.35 7.05
CA ALA A 554 28.26 8.59 7.79
C ALA A 554 27.77 8.47 9.25
N ILE A 555 26.58 7.89 9.46
CA ILE A 555 26.03 7.74 10.82
C ILE A 555 26.86 6.71 11.63
N VAL A 556 27.30 5.61 11.03
CA VAL A 556 28.16 4.62 11.70
C VAL A 556 29.51 5.20 12.08
N ALA A 557 30.11 6.01 11.21
CA ALA A 557 31.36 6.71 11.54
C ALA A 557 31.20 7.63 12.77
N ALA A 558 30.07 8.37 12.85
CA ALA A 558 29.75 9.23 13.99
C ALA A 558 29.53 8.43 15.28
N LEU A 559 28.80 7.30 15.22
CA LEU A 559 28.58 6.40 16.36
C LEU A 559 29.90 5.80 16.87
N ARG A 560 30.76 5.35 15.94
CA ARG A 560 32.07 4.78 16.26
C ARG A 560 32.99 5.78 16.96
N ALA A 561 33.05 7.00 16.46
CA ALA A 561 33.87 8.06 17.03
C ALA A 561 33.49 8.39 18.48
N ARG A 562 32.27 8.05 18.90
CA ARG A 562 31.75 8.29 20.26
C ARG A 562 31.68 7.07 21.14
N GLY A 563 32.06 5.89 20.62
CA GLY A 563 32.04 4.63 21.37
C GLY A 563 30.63 4.12 21.69
N VAL A 564 29.61 4.55 20.92
CA VAL A 564 28.25 4.03 21.06
C VAL A 564 28.26 2.53 20.67
N PRO A 565 27.67 1.63 21.47
CA PRO A 565 27.55 0.23 21.09
C PRO A 565 26.76 0.09 19.78
N HIS A 566 27.44 -0.37 18.73
CA HIS A 566 26.80 -0.52 17.42
C HIS A 566 27.31 -1.73 16.67
N GLU A 567 26.45 -2.25 15.78
CA GLU A 567 26.79 -3.24 14.75
C GLU A 567 26.48 -2.65 13.37
N TYR A 568 27.33 -2.93 12.38
CA TYR A 568 27.13 -2.47 11.01
C TYR A 568 27.25 -3.65 10.06
N HIS A 569 26.12 -3.97 9.40
CA HIS A 569 26.01 -5.10 8.46
C HIS A 569 25.78 -4.54 7.05
N VAL A 570 26.73 -4.81 6.15
CA VAL A 570 26.66 -4.41 4.74
C VAL A 570 26.46 -5.66 3.90
N TYR A 571 25.46 -5.65 3.03
CA TYR A 571 25.11 -6.78 2.17
C TYR A 571 25.42 -6.47 0.71
N GLU A 572 26.40 -7.23 0.18
CA GLU A 572 26.92 -7.04 -1.17
C GLU A 572 25.90 -7.40 -2.24
N GLY A 573 25.70 -6.50 -3.23
CA GLY A 573 24.76 -6.68 -4.34
C GLY A 573 23.30 -6.73 -3.93
N GLU A 574 22.95 -6.25 -2.71
CA GLU A 574 21.57 -5.97 -2.30
C GLU A 574 21.25 -4.49 -2.48
N GLY A 575 20.00 -4.21 -2.87
CA GLY A 575 19.50 -2.86 -3.04
C GLY A 575 18.69 -2.38 -1.82
N HIS A 576 17.61 -1.63 -2.08
CA HIS A 576 16.68 -1.14 -1.05
C HIS A 576 15.79 -2.27 -0.54
N GLY A 577 16.35 -3.12 0.34
CA GLY A 577 15.78 -4.38 0.86
C GLY A 577 16.52 -5.63 0.39
N TRP A 578 16.30 -6.73 1.11
CA TRP A 578 17.00 -7.99 0.91
C TRP A 578 16.22 -8.92 -0.01
N ARG A 579 16.90 -9.54 -0.99
CA ARG A 579 16.28 -10.46 -1.96
C ARG A 579 16.94 -11.83 -2.00
N LYS A 580 18.24 -11.90 -1.68
CA LYS A 580 18.99 -13.15 -1.68
C LYS A 580 18.64 -13.94 -0.41
N PRO A 581 18.30 -15.24 -0.51
CA PRO A 581 17.97 -16.06 0.66
C PRO A 581 19.06 -16.07 1.73
N GLU A 582 20.34 -16.13 1.31
CA GLU A 582 21.49 -16.09 2.20
C GLU A 582 21.60 -14.78 2.96
N THR A 583 21.31 -13.64 2.32
CA THR A 583 21.28 -12.32 2.95
C THR A 583 20.15 -12.24 3.97
N ILE A 584 18.95 -12.72 3.61
CA ILE A 584 17.79 -12.75 4.52
C ILE A 584 18.11 -13.59 5.76
N ALA A 585 18.74 -14.76 5.58
CA ALA A 585 19.12 -15.61 6.69
C ALA A 585 20.18 -14.94 7.60
N ALA A 586 21.22 -14.34 7.01
CA ALA A 586 22.26 -13.62 7.73
C ALA A 586 21.69 -12.41 8.50
N PHE A 587 20.78 -11.66 7.89
CA PHE A 587 20.08 -10.55 8.53
C PHE A 587 19.34 -11.00 9.80
N TRP A 588 18.54 -12.05 9.72
CA TRP A 588 17.79 -12.52 10.88
C TRP A 588 18.68 -13.11 11.99
N GLN A 589 19.78 -13.75 11.62
CA GLN A 589 20.79 -14.21 12.59
C GLN A 589 21.45 -13.05 13.32
N ALA A 590 21.82 -11.97 12.59
CA ALA A 590 22.40 -10.77 13.17
C ALA A 590 21.41 -10.07 14.12
N VAL A 591 20.14 -9.91 13.69
CA VAL A 591 19.09 -9.32 14.53
C VAL A 591 18.90 -10.13 15.83
N ASP A 592 18.80 -11.45 15.75
CA ASP A 592 18.62 -12.31 16.93
C ASP A 592 19.83 -12.20 17.90
N ALA A 593 21.06 -12.26 17.38
CA ALA A 593 22.27 -12.12 18.17
C ALA A 593 22.39 -10.77 18.86
N PHE A 594 22.09 -9.69 18.12
CA PHE A 594 22.09 -8.32 18.65
C PHE A 594 21.08 -8.15 19.78
N LEU A 595 19.83 -8.59 19.58
CA LEU A 595 18.78 -8.48 20.58
C LEU A 595 19.04 -9.35 21.82
N ARG A 596 19.58 -10.55 21.67
CA ARG A 596 20.01 -11.36 22.81
C ARG A 596 21.04 -10.62 23.65
N ARG A 597 22.04 -10.00 23.00
CA ARG A 597 23.13 -9.30 23.69
C ARG A 597 22.67 -8.05 24.41
N TYR A 598 21.84 -7.21 23.77
CA TYR A 598 21.55 -5.86 24.28
C TYR A 598 20.15 -5.71 24.91
N VAL A 599 19.27 -6.69 24.74
CA VAL A 599 17.87 -6.59 25.23
C VAL A 599 17.49 -7.74 26.16
N ILE A 600 17.87 -8.98 25.82
CA ILE A 600 17.41 -10.14 26.58
C ILE A 600 18.32 -10.46 27.76
N PHE A 601 19.62 -10.44 27.56
CA PHE A 601 20.63 -10.78 28.58
C PHE A 601 21.48 -9.60 29.05
N ALA A 602 21.01 -8.38 28.80
CA ALA A 602 21.70 -7.15 29.20
C ALA A 602 21.20 -6.58 30.54
#